data_09c1806434a89fda96c8a66c3f5d6897
#
_entry.id   09c1806434a89fda96c8a66c3f5d6897
#
_cell.length_a   1.000
_cell.length_b   1.000
_cell.length_c   1.000
_cell.angle_alpha   90.00
_cell.angle_beta   90.00
_cell.angle_gamma   90.00
#
_symmetry.space_group_name_H-M   'P 1'
#
loop_
_entity.id
_entity.type
_entity.pdbx_description
1 polymer ?
#
loop_
_entity_poly.entity_id
_entity_poly.type
_entity_poly.pdbx_seq_one_letter_code
_entity_poly.pdbx_strand_id
1 'polypeptide(L)'
;MGKITTYSEAIEYINAIGQKGSILGLGPVTELLSRLGNPQEKLNIIHVAGTNGKGSICTFLEMMYREEGKRVGRYISPAIHDYLERFQINGEMMAEDVFARLLAKVEETVCGMGEEGCGLPTAFEIETAIAFMYFVEEKVDVVILEVGMGGREDATNVVKHPLCTVFANIGMDHMQFLGDTIEKIAYEKAGIIKAGCPAVSYPSDERAVNVLRNEYEAVNSVNTEVSEGGQDGAFDKKDEKNGTVTDGQENEIDSFVSRKDKCIDVKQKFTVADISGLQILSESLDGSTFIYKGEEYSISLAGTYQIYNAITAIETKLMLDGHLVKDALAKARWEGRFQKISDKPLFIKDGAHNVQGVTALKESLQKHFTNKEFIFIIGVLKDKEYEKMMEIMCPMAKASYLIKPQNARGLDTDVLADVVSRYCEDVTRCVSVDEAVAMAVDKWRGMTDKDIVIVTWGSLSYIGNVVLE
;
A
#
# COMPACT_ATOMS: atom_id res chain seq x y z
N MET A 1 10.31 -25.61 18.53
CA MET A 1 9.66 -25.81 17.23
C MET A 1 10.64 -26.45 16.26
N GLY A 2 10.19 -27.27 15.29
CA GLY A 2 11.07 -27.81 14.23
C GLY A 2 11.61 -26.66 13.37
N LYS A 3 12.79 -26.84 12.80
CA LYS A 3 13.41 -25.84 11.91
C LYS A 3 12.55 -25.69 10.64
N ILE A 4 12.16 -24.48 10.28
CA ILE A 4 11.43 -24.19 9.04
C ILE A 4 12.32 -24.59 7.85
N THR A 5 11.81 -25.46 6.98
CA THR A 5 12.53 -25.99 5.82
C THR A 5 11.73 -25.91 4.54
N THR A 6 10.39 -25.76 4.64
CA THR A 6 9.46 -25.71 3.50
C THR A 6 8.59 -24.45 3.57
N TYR A 7 8.03 -24.06 2.41
CA TYR A 7 7.07 -22.96 2.33
C TYR A 7 5.80 -23.20 3.15
N SER A 8 5.29 -24.44 3.17
CA SER A 8 4.11 -24.80 3.97
C SER A 8 4.35 -24.56 5.47
N GLU A 9 5.49 -25.03 5.99
CA GLU A 9 5.89 -24.77 7.39
C GLU A 9 6.05 -23.28 7.68
N ALA A 10 6.57 -22.52 6.72
CA ALA A 10 6.72 -21.07 6.82
C ALA A 10 5.36 -20.37 6.94
N ILE A 11 4.40 -20.73 6.11
CA ILE A 11 3.04 -20.18 6.15
C ILE A 11 2.32 -20.58 7.45
N GLU A 12 2.47 -21.82 7.91
CA GLU A 12 1.90 -22.25 9.20
C GLU A 12 2.46 -21.44 10.36
N TYR A 13 3.77 -21.17 10.38
CA TYR A 13 4.42 -20.34 11.39
C TYR A 13 3.87 -18.91 11.43
N ILE A 14 3.82 -18.25 10.26
CA ILE A 14 3.27 -16.87 10.15
C ILE A 14 1.81 -16.83 10.58
N ASN A 15 0.99 -17.79 10.15
CA ASN A 15 -0.42 -17.86 10.53
C ASN A 15 -0.60 -18.05 12.03
N ALA A 16 0.21 -18.88 12.68
CA ALA A 16 0.17 -19.09 14.14
C ALA A 16 0.51 -17.80 14.91
N ILE A 17 1.47 -17.00 14.43
CA ILE A 17 1.79 -15.69 15.01
C ILE A 17 0.66 -14.69 14.72
N GLY A 18 0.12 -14.67 13.50
CA GLY A 18 -0.94 -13.76 13.07
C GLY A 18 -2.22 -13.86 13.92
N GLN A 19 -2.50 -15.03 14.49
CA GLN A 19 -3.65 -15.23 15.40
C GLN A 19 -3.54 -14.40 16.71
N LYS A 20 -2.35 -13.95 17.08
CA LYS A 20 -2.13 -13.11 18.28
C LYS A 20 -2.54 -11.65 18.08
N GLY A 21 -2.89 -11.26 16.84
CA GLY A 21 -3.32 -9.91 16.48
C GLY A 21 -2.17 -8.95 16.23
N SER A 22 -2.52 -7.69 15.97
CA SER A 22 -1.57 -6.60 15.75
C SER A 22 -1.33 -5.88 17.08
N ILE A 23 -0.07 -5.62 17.39
CA ILE A 23 0.35 -4.78 18.51
C ILE A 23 1.03 -3.57 17.88
N LEU A 24 0.61 -2.36 18.26
CA LEU A 24 1.22 -1.12 17.78
C LEU A 24 2.51 -0.83 18.56
N GLY A 25 3.51 -0.32 17.86
CA GLY A 25 4.80 0.05 18.44
C GLY A 25 5.97 -0.47 17.62
N LEU A 26 7.11 0.21 17.69
CA LEU A 26 8.29 -0.10 16.86
C LEU A 26 9.36 -0.91 17.64
N GLY A 27 9.16 -1.17 18.92
CA GLY A 27 10.17 -1.83 19.76
C GLY A 27 10.61 -3.19 19.24
N PRO A 28 9.70 -4.18 19.10
CA PRO A 28 10.06 -5.52 18.66
C PRO A 28 10.67 -5.58 17.28
N VAL A 29 10.13 -4.85 16.30
CA VAL A 29 10.68 -4.82 14.93
C VAL A 29 12.04 -4.14 14.86
N THR A 30 12.28 -3.09 15.67
CA THR A 30 13.58 -2.41 15.75
C THR A 30 14.65 -3.35 16.31
N GLU A 31 14.33 -4.07 17.38
CA GLU A 31 15.24 -5.07 17.98
C GLU A 31 15.53 -6.21 16.98
N LEU A 32 14.49 -6.75 16.34
CA LEU A 32 14.65 -7.79 15.31
C LEU A 32 15.59 -7.33 14.20
N LEU A 33 15.35 -6.15 13.62
CA LEU A 33 16.16 -5.62 12.53
C LEU A 33 17.60 -5.32 12.96
N SER A 34 17.81 -4.83 14.20
CA SER A 34 19.13 -4.63 14.76
C SER A 34 19.94 -5.92 14.76
N ARG A 35 19.36 -7.02 15.22
CA ARG A 35 19.99 -8.36 15.23
C ARG A 35 20.24 -8.92 13.83
N LEU A 36 19.41 -8.52 12.86
CA LEU A 36 19.56 -8.90 11.45
C LEU A 36 20.53 -7.98 10.67
N GLY A 37 21.19 -7.02 11.34
CA GLY A 37 22.19 -6.12 10.76
C GLY A 37 21.59 -4.93 9.99
N ASN A 38 20.41 -4.46 10.42
CA ASN A 38 19.71 -3.28 9.92
C ASN A 38 19.59 -3.22 8.39
N PRO A 39 19.01 -4.25 7.74
CA PRO A 39 18.93 -4.30 6.28
C PRO A 39 18.22 -3.08 5.68
N GLN A 40 17.23 -2.49 6.37
CA GLN A 40 16.49 -1.29 5.92
C GLN A 40 17.39 -0.06 5.70
N GLU A 41 18.50 0.04 6.40
CA GLU A 41 19.43 1.17 6.26
C GLU A 41 20.29 1.10 4.99
N LYS A 42 20.29 -0.05 4.30
CA LYS A 42 21.05 -0.30 3.06
C LYS A 42 20.23 -0.05 1.80
N LEU A 43 18.96 0.31 1.92
CA LEU A 43 17.99 0.41 0.83
C LEU A 43 17.62 1.87 0.53
N ASN A 44 17.39 2.15 -0.75
CA ASN A 44 16.82 3.40 -1.23
C ASN A 44 15.29 3.25 -1.24
N ILE A 45 14.57 3.87 -0.31
CA ILE A 45 13.16 3.59 -0.06
C ILE A 45 12.29 4.79 -0.39
N ILE A 46 11.22 4.60 -1.17
CA ILE A 46 10.08 5.51 -1.29
C ILE A 46 8.97 4.93 -0.42
N HIS A 47 8.57 5.67 0.62
CA HIS A 47 7.65 5.18 1.64
C HIS A 47 6.25 5.75 1.43
N VAL A 48 5.25 4.87 1.23
CA VAL A 48 3.89 5.25 0.79
C VAL A 48 2.86 4.95 1.87
N ALA A 49 2.22 5.99 2.42
CA ALA A 49 1.08 5.89 3.34
C ALA A 49 -0.21 6.39 2.68
N GLY A 50 -1.35 6.17 3.33
CA GLY A 50 -2.66 6.62 2.88
C GLY A 50 -3.78 5.69 3.31
N THR A 51 -5.02 6.06 3.05
CA THR A 51 -6.18 5.17 3.25
C THR A 51 -6.43 4.37 1.97
N ASN A 52 -6.75 5.02 0.88
CA ASN A 52 -7.01 4.41 -0.42
C ASN A 52 -5.99 4.87 -1.46
N GLY A 53 -5.62 4.00 -2.41
CA GLY A 53 -4.72 4.35 -3.51
C GLY A 53 -3.24 4.02 -3.30
N LYS A 54 -2.81 3.58 -2.10
CA LYS A 54 -1.41 3.22 -1.82
C LYS A 54 -0.83 2.26 -2.87
N GLY A 55 -1.43 1.07 -3.01
CA GLY A 55 -0.97 0.05 -3.96
C GLY A 55 -0.97 0.55 -5.42
N SER A 56 -1.93 1.40 -5.83
CA SER A 56 -1.94 2.00 -7.16
C SER A 56 -0.75 2.94 -7.37
N ILE A 57 -0.46 3.81 -6.40
CA ILE A 57 0.72 4.70 -6.44
C ILE A 57 2.01 3.87 -6.46
N CYS A 58 2.10 2.82 -5.62
CA CYS A 58 3.24 1.90 -5.62
C CYS A 58 3.44 1.26 -7.00
N THR A 59 2.37 0.83 -7.66
CA THR A 59 2.42 0.21 -8.99
C THR A 59 2.87 1.20 -10.07
N PHE A 60 2.37 2.45 -10.05
CA PHE A 60 2.82 3.48 -10.98
C PHE A 60 4.31 3.83 -10.78
N LEU A 61 4.75 4.00 -9.54
CA LEU A 61 6.15 4.26 -9.22
C LEU A 61 7.05 3.09 -9.65
N GLU A 62 6.69 1.86 -9.30
CA GLU A 62 7.42 0.67 -9.74
C GLU A 62 7.58 0.66 -11.25
N MET A 63 6.50 0.85 -12.00
CA MET A 63 6.55 0.78 -13.47
C MET A 63 7.43 1.88 -14.06
N MET A 64 7.41 3.11 -13.53
CA MET A 64 8.28 4.18 -14.01
C MET A 64 9.77 3.86 -13.81
N TYR A 65 10.15 3.31 -12.65
CA TYR A 65 11.53 2.91 -12.40
C TYR A 65 11.96 1.68 -13.21
N ARG A 66 11.06 0.72 -13.42
CA ARG A 66 11.33 -0.47 -14.26
C ARG A 66 11.60 -0.10 -15.72
N GLU A 67 10.83 0.82 -16.28
CA GLU A 67 11.01 1.29 -17.67
C GLU A 67 12.31 2.09 -17.84
N GLU A 68 12.93 2.55 -16.76
CA GLU A 68 14.29 3.11 -16.74
C GLU A 68 15.37 2.04 -16.57
N GLY A 69 15.00 0.77 -16.56
CA GLY A 69 15.93 -0.36 -16.39
C GLY A 69 16.40 -0.57 -14.95
N LYS A 70 15.71 0.00 -13.95
CA LYS A 70 16.02 -0.21 -12.53
C LYS A 70 15.49 -1.55 -12.04
N ARG A 71 16.18 -2.14 -11.08
CA ARG A 71 15.72 -3.29 -10.31
C ARG A 71 14.91 -2.77 -9.12
N VAL A 72 13.60 -2.93 -9.17
CA VAL A 72 12.67 -2.32 -8.21
C VAL A 72 12.12 -3.37 -7.26
N GLY A 73 12.35 -3.21 -5.96
CA GLY A 73 11.66 -3.94 -4.92
C GLY A 73 10.31 -3.29 -4.61
N ARG A 74 9.26 -4.09 -4.44
CA ARG A 74 7.94 -3.63 -4.01
C ARG A 74 7.42 -4.47 -2.86
N TYR A 75 7.10 -3.80 -1.74
CA TYR A 75 6.43 -4.41 -0.60
C TYR A 75 5.06 -3.79 -0.40
N ILE A 76 4.02 -4.61 -0.44
CA ILE A 76 2.60 -4.19 -0.42
C ILE A 76 1.78 -5.07 0.51
N SER A 77 0.65 -4.53 0.99
CA SER A 77 -0.31 -5.29 1.79
C SER A 77 -1.74 -4.74 1.66
N PRO A 78 -2.76 -5.61 1.74
CA PRO A 78 -2.68 -7.08 1.72
C PRO A 78 -2.40 -7.65 0.33
N ALA A 79 -2.01 -8.91 0.26
CA ALA A 79 -2.02 -9.72 -0.95
C ALA A 79 -3.46 -10.00 -1.42
N ILE A 80 -3.66 -10.22 -2.73
CA ILE A 80 -4.99 -10.48 -3.32
C ILE A 80 -5.16 -11.98 -3.63
N HIS A 81 -4.23 -12.60 -4.31
CA HIS A 81 -4.29 -14.01 -4.72
C HIS A 81 -3.28 -14.89 -3.98
N ASP A 82 -2.02 -14.50 -4.01
CA ASP A 82 -0.93 -15.25 -3.43
C ASP A 82 -0.28 -14.48 -2.30
N TYR A 83 0.05 -15.17 -1.22
CA TYR A 83 0.70 -14.55 -0.06
C TYR A 83 2.00 -13.83 -0.42
N LEU A 84 2.77 -14.37 -1.39
CA LEU A 84 4.06 -13.83 -1.83
C LEU A 84 3.94 -12.60 -2.74
N GLU A 85 2.72 -12.20 -3.17
CA GLU A 85 2.50 -10.91 -3.83
C GLU A 85 3.00 -9.72 -3.01
N ARG A 86 3.14 -9.89 -1.70
CA ARG A 86 3.68 -8.86 -0.80
C ARG A 86 5.12 -8.51 -1.12
N PHE A 87 5.89 -9.45 -1.69
CA PHE A 87 7.33 -9.36 -1.87
C PHE A 87 7.67 -9.52 -3.35
N GLN A 88 7.81 -8.43 -4.07
CA GLN A 88 8.03 -8.47 -5.51
C GLN A 88 9.30 -7.71 -5.89
N ILE A 89 9.95 -8.21 -6.95
CA ILE A 89 11.03 -7.51 -7.64
C ILE A 89 10.67 -7.46 -9.11
N ASN A 90 10.54 -6.25 -9.67
CA ASN A 90 10.12 -6.03 -11.05
C ASN A 90 8.82 -6.76 -11.43
N GLY A 91 7.85 -6.85 -10.50
CA GLY A 91 6.57 -7.54 -10.68
C GLY A 91 6.61 -9.05 -10.50
N GLU A 92 7.78 -9.65 -10.31
CA GLU A 92 7.93 -11.08 -10.03
C GLU A 92 7.91 -11.31 -8.51
N MET A 93 7.08 -12.25 -8.06
CA MET A 93 6.98 -12.63 -6.65
C MET A 93 8.26 -13.33 -6.17
N MET A 94 8.56 -13.18 -4.88
CA MET A 94 9.60 -13.97 -4.20
C MET A 94 9.31 -15.46 -4.38
N ALA A 95 10.36 -16.27 -4.62
CA ALA A 95 10.20 -17.72 -4.69
C ALA A 95 9.93 -18.32 -3.30
N GLU A 96 9.15 -19.40 -3.26
CA GLU A 96 8.74 -20.09 -2.02
C GLU A 96 9.90 -20.56 -1.16
N ASP A 97 10.95 -21.10 -1.77
CA ASP A 97 12.16 -21.59 -1.10
C ASP A 97 12.97 -20.41 -0.52
N VAL A 98 13.01 -19.28 -1.20
CA VAL A 98 13.65 -18.03 -0.71
C VAL A 98 12.91 -17.51 0.52
N PHE A 99 11.56 -17.48 0.47
CA PHE A 99 10.74 -17.09 1.61
C PHE A 99 10.98 -18.00 2.82
N ALA A 100 10.93 -19.31 2.62
CA ALA A 100 11.16 -20.29 3.70
C ALA A 100 12.55 -20.13 4.33
N ARG A 101 13.59 -19.94 3.51
CA ARG A 101 14.98 -19.73 3.95
C ARG A 101 15.14 -18.43 4.76
N LEU A 102 14.56 -17.34 4.28
CA LEU A 102 14.62 -16.05 4.99
C LEU A 102 13.84 -16.10 6.30
N LEU A 103 12.66 -16.70 6.30
CA LEU A 103 11.86 -16.86 7.51
C LEU A 103 12.57 -17.75 8.55
N ALA A 104 13.23 -18.83 8.13
CA ALA A 104 14.01 -19.68 9.05
C ALA A 104 15.10 -18.88 9.80
N LYS A 105 15.77 -17.95 9.10
CA LYS A 105 16.76 -17.06 9.71
C LYS A 105 16.12 -16.06 10.67
N VAL A 106 14.95 -15.52 10.32
CA VAL A 106 14.20 -14.63 11.21
C VAL A 106 13.68 -15.38 12.43
N GLU A 107 13.15 -16.60 12.28
CA GLU A 107 12.70 -17.46 13.38
C GLU A 107 13.81 -17.69 14.41
N GLU A 108 15.02 -18.05 13.97
CA GLU A 108 16.18 -18.22 14.86
C GLU A 108 16.44 -16.96 15.70
N THR A 109 16.37 -15.78 15.06
CA THR A 109 16.55 -14.49 15.73
C THR A 109 15.43 -14.22 16.74
N VAL A 110 14.17 -14.48 16.36
CA VAL A 110 12.99 -14.32 17.23
C VAL A 110 13.03 -15.26 18.43
N CYS A 111 13.49 -16.49 18.26
CA CYS A 111 13.70 -17.43 19.38
C CYS A 111 14.71 -16.87 20.38
N GLY A 112 15.86 -16.35 19.93
CA GLY A 112 16.83 -15.70 20.79
C GLY A 112 16.27 -14.48 21.53
N MET A 113 15.45 -13.66 20.85
CA MET A 113 14.73 -12.54 21.51
C MET A 113 13.84 -13.03 22.64
N GLY A 114 13.10 -14.14 22.41
CA GLY A 114 12.23 -14.74 23.42
C GLY A 114 12.98 -15.29 24.64
N GLU A 115 14.13 -15.94 24.43
CA GLU A 115 14.99 -16.47 25.50
C GLU A 115 15.55 -15.35 26.40
N GLU A 116 15.83 -14.19 25.80
CA GLU A 116 16.33 -13.01 26.50
C GLU A 116 15.21 -12.16 27.13
N GLY A 117 13.93 -12.55 26.94
CA GLY A 117 12.77 -11.83 27.49
C GLY A 117 12.42 -10.55 26.74
N CYS A 118 12.88 -10.38 25.51
CA CYS A 118 12.50 -9.27 24.64
C CYS A 118 11.04 -9.41 24.17
N GLY A 119 10.41 -8.29 23.81
CA GLY A 119 9.12 -8.29 23.13
C GLY A 119 9.20 -9.05 21.81
N LEU A 120 8.24 -9.93 21.55
CA LEU A 120 8.22 -10.72 20.32
C LEU A 120 7.52 -9.96 19.17
N PRO A 121 8.06 -10.00 17.95
CA PRO A 121 7.46 -9.35 16.81
C PRO A 121 6.17 -10.03 16.36
N THR A 122 5.26 -9.25 15.81
CA THR A 122 4.05 -9.68 15.13
C THR A 122 4.36 -10.29 13.76
N ALA A 123 3.39 -10.95 13.13
CA ALA A 123 3.54 -11.49 11.79
C ALA A 123 3.95 -10.40 10.76
N PHE A 124 3.32 -9.21 10.82
CA PHE A 124 3.62 -8.12 9.90
C PHE A 124 5.03 -7.53 10.14
N GLU A 125 5.52 -7.47 11.36
CA GLU A 125 6.88 -7.06 11.68
C GLU A 125 7.92 -8.06 11.14
N ILE A 126 7.64 -9.36 11.22
CA ILE A 126 8.45 -10.44 10.64
C ILE A 126 8.47 -10.33 9.11
N GLU A 127 7.31 -10.17 8.49
CA GLU A 127 7.16 -9.97 7.05
C GLU A 127 7.96 -8.75 6.56
N THR A 128 7.89 -7.65 7.30
CA THR A 128 8.65 -6.42 7.01
C THR A 128 10.16 -6.67 7.06
N ALA A 129 10.64 -7.41 8.06
CA ALA A 129 12.05 -7.77 8.15
C ALA A 129 12.50 -8.67 6.98
N ILE A 130 11.68 -9.66 6.59
CA ILE A 130 11.92 -10.51 5.42
C ILE A 130 12.01 -9.68 4.14
N ALA A 131 11.09 -8.71 3.94
CA ALA A 131 11.11 -7.83 2.78
C ALA A 131 12.45 -7.08 2.66
N PHE A 132 12.91 -6.47 3.75
CA PHE A 132 14.18 -5.74 3.73
C PHE A 132 15.39 -6.66 3.47
N MET A 133 15.41 -7.84 4.08
CA MET A 133 16.47 -8.82 3.83
C MET A 133 16.49 -9.26 2.37
N TYR A 134 15.34 -9.58 1.81
CA TYR A 134 15.19 -9.98 0.41
C TYR A 134 15.69 -8.92 -0.54
N PHE A 135 15.27 -7.68 -0.37
CA PHE A 135 15.68 -6.58 -1.25
C PHE A 135 17.18 -6.26 -1.17
N VAL A 136 17.80 -6.44 0.00
CA VAL A 136 19.25 -6.30 0.15
C VAL A 136 19.99 -7.44 -0.55
N GLU A 137 19.58 -8.70 -0.36
CA GLU A 137 20.18 -9.86 -1.02
C GLU A 137 20.11 -9.74 -2.54
N GLU A 138 18.97 -9.28 -3.06
CA GLU A 138 18.68 -9.13 -4.48
C GLU A 138 19.23 -7.81 -5.07
N LYS A 139 19.89 -6.97 -4.26
CA LYS A 139 20.55 -5.71 -4.66
C LYS A 139 19.64 -4.81 -5.50
N VAL A 140 18.42 -4.57 -5.03
CA VAL A 140 17.49 -3.69 -5.72
C VAL A 140 18.00 -2.23 -5.71
N ASP A 141 17.72 -1.48 -6.78
CA ASP A 141 18.11 -0.08 -6.91
C ASP A 141 17.24 0.84 -6.06
N VAL A 142 15.94 0.50 -5.99
CA VAL A 142 14.93 1.27 -5.25
C VAL A 142 13.86 0.33 -4.70
N VAL A 143 13.33 0.66 -3.53
CA VAL A 143 12.20 -0.04 -2.89
C VAL A 143 11.00 0.88 -2.83
N ILE A 144 9.86 0.42 -3.32
CA ILE A 144 8.57 1.05 -3.11
C ILE A 144 7.89 0.32 -1.95
N LEU A 145 7.80 1.01 -0.79
CA LEU A 145 7.39 0.43 0.48
C LEU A 145 6.01 0.96 0.88
N GLU A 146 4.98 0.09 0.86
CA GLU A 146 3.64 0.42 1.31
C GLU A 146 3.51 0.25 2.82
N VAL A 147 2.98 1.27 3.52
CA VAL A 147 2.57 1.21 4.94
C VAL A 147 1.39 0.26 5.09
N GLY A 148 1.46 -0.64 6.06
CA GLY A 148 0.37 -1.58 6.36
C GLY A 148 -0.84 -0.87 6.94
N MET A 149 -0.68 -0.17 8.06
CA MET A 149 -1.76 0.56 8.73
C MET A 149 -1.23 1.79 9.46
N GLY A 150 -1.95 2.92 9.32
CA GLY A 150 -1.54 4.16 9.97
C GLY A 150 -0.28 4.76 9.34
N GLY A 151 0.80 4.74 10.07
CA GLY A 151 2.11 5.21 9.66
C GLY A 151 3.06 5.33 10.85
N ARG A 152 2.73 6.09 11.88
CA ARG A 152 3.60 6.42 13.02
C ARG A 152 4.16 5.19 13.73
N GLU A 153 3.31 4.21 14.01
CA GLU A 153 3.66 2.97 14.68
C GLU A 153 3.61 1.74 13.77
N ASP A 154 3.59 1.95 12.45
CA ASP A 154 3.64 0.86 11.48
C ASP A 154 5.05 0.25 11.40
N ALA A 155 5.14 -1.06 11.28
CA ALA A 155 6.42 -1.78 11.22
C ALA A 155 7.37 -1.25 10.13
N THR A 156 6.83 -0.70 9.04
CA THR A 156 7.63 -0.10 7.96
C THR A 156 8.27 1.22 8.37
N ASN A 157 7.81 1.87 9.44
CA ASN A 157 8.32 3.18 9.89
C ASN A 157 9.67 3.13 10.63
N VAL A 158 10.31 1.98 10.67
CA VAL A 158 11.71 1.83 11.09
C VAL A 158 12.70 2.45 10.09
N VAL A 159 12.23 2.84 8.90
CA VAL A 159 13.01 3.56 7.89
C VAL A 159 13.28 4.98 8.36
N LYS A 160 14.56 5.32 8.56
CA LYS A 160 14.97 6.63 9.08
C LYS A 160 15.19 7.67 7.98
N HIS A 161 15.62 7.25 6.80
CA HIS A 161 16.03 8.12 5.70
C HIS A 161 15.42 7.67 4.37
N PRO A 162 14.09 7.79 4.18
CA PRO A 162 13.49 7.49 2.90
C PRO A 162 13.91 8.54 1.85
N LEU A 163 13.96 8.15 0.58
CA LEU A 163 14.16 9.10 -0.53
C LEU A 163 13.03 10.13 -0.60
N CYS A 164 11.80 9.66 -0.36
CA CYS A 164 10.59 10.48 -0.33
C CYS A 164 9.52 9.78 0.50
N THR A 165 8.66 10.54 1.18
CA THR A 165 7.40 10.06 1.74
C THR A 165 6.24 10.45 0.85
N VAL A 166 5.33 9.52 0.57
CA VAL A 166 4.20 9.71 -0.35
C VAL A 166 2.91 9.41 0.37
N PHE A 167 1.94 10.32 0.28
CA PHE A 167 0.63 10.15 0.87
C PHE A 167 -0.42 9.98 -0.21
N ALA A 168 -1.00 8.79 -0.29
CA ALA A 168 -2.20 8.51 -1.05
C ALA A 168 -3.42 9.17 -0.38
N ASN A 169 -4.61 9.01 -0.99
CA ASN A 169 -5.82 9.62 -0.46
C ASN A 169 -6.09 9.20 0.99
N ILE A 170 -6.36 10.19 1.85
CA ILE A 170 -6.68 10.02 3.27
C ILE A 170 -8.19 10.13 3.46
N GLY A 171 -8.78 9.16 4.15
CA GLY A 171 -10.19 9.09 4.48
C GLY A 171 -10.43 8.27 5.75
N MET A 172 -11.68 8.15 6.14
CA MET A 172 -12.09 7.39 7.32
C MET A 172 -11.90 5.90 7.10
N ASP A 173 -11.02 5.28 7.86
CA ASP A 173 -10.81 3.83 7.95
C ASP A 173 -10.03 3.50 9.22
N HIS A 174 -10.10 2.25 9.68
CA HIS A 174 -9.40 1.77 10.88
C HIS A 174 -9.60 2.66 12.12
N MET A 175 -10.80 3.22 12.29
CA MET A 175 -11.10 4.22 13.34
C MET A 175 -10.82 3.72 14.75
N GLN A 176 -10.89 2.42 15.01
CA GLN A 176 -10.56 1.81 16.29
C GLN A 176 -9.09 1.99 16.69
N PHE A 177 -8.20 2.17 15.71
CA PHE A 177 -6.76 2.29 15.90
C PHE A 177 -6.24 3.70 15.61
N LEU A 178 -6.77 4.36 14.57
CA LEU A 178 -6.22 5.61 14.06
C LEU A 178 -7.01 6.85 14.52
N GLY A 179 -8.13 6.64 15.20
CA GLY A 179 -9.03 7.71 15.64
C GLY A 179 -10.23 7.93 14.72
N ASP A 180 -11.14 8.75 15.18
CA ASP A 180 -12.51 8.94 14.66
C ASP A 180 -12.68 10.23 13.84
N THR A 181 -11.58 10.91 13.48
CA THR A 181 -11.57 12.09 12.62
C THR A 181 -10.48 11.99 11.54
N ILE A 182 -10.68 12.72 10.43
CA ILE A 182 -9.72 12.78 9.33
C ILE A 182 -8.37 13.32 9.82
N GLU A 183 -8.39 14.29 10.71
CA GLU A 183 -7.19 14.91 11.27
C GLU A 183 -6.37 13.91 12.09
N LYS A 184 -7.01 13.10 12.94
CA LYS A 184 -6.32 12.05 13.72
C LYS A 184 -5.71 11.00 12.79
N ILE A 185 -6.46 10.53 11.80
CA ILE A 185 -5.98 9.57 10.81
C ILE A 185 -4.81 10.15 10.01
N ALA A 186 -4.89 11.41 9.60
CA ALA A 186 -3.81 12.10 8.90
C ALA A 186 -2.56 12.25 9.78
N TYR A 187 -2.73 12.55 11.08
CA TYR A 187 -1.64 12.63 12.06
C TYR A 187 -0.89 11.32 12.21
N GLU A 188 -1.62 10.20 12.33
CA GLU A 188 -1.00 8.88 12.39
C GLU A 188 -0.21 8.55 11.11
N LYS A 189 -0.76 8.90 9.95
CA LYS A 189 -0.08 8.69 8.66
C LYS A 189 1.15 9.59 8.49
N ALA A 190 1.07 10.83 8.96
CA ALA A 190 2.18 11.79 8.93
C ALA A 190 3.41 11.31 9.71
N GLY A 191 3.28 10.32 10.59
CA GLY A 191 4.39 9.74 11.35
C GLY A 191 5.52 9.13 10.49
N ILE A 192 5.28 8.89 9.18
CA ILE A 192 6.35 8.46 8.26
C ILE A 192 7.22 9.62 7.75
N ILE A 193 6.85 10.87 7.98
CA ILE A 193 7.65 12.04 7.61
C ILE A 193 8.96 12.03 8.38
N LYS A 194 10.07 12.27 7.68
CA LYS A 194 11.41 12.33 8.25
C LYS A 194 12.08 13.65 7.92
N ALA A 195 12.87 14.15 8.86
CA ALA A 195 13.61 15.40 8.70
C ALA A 195 14.56 15.31 7.49
N GLY A 196 14.57 16.36 6.68
CA GLY A 196 15.41 16.44 5.49
C GLY A 196 14.92 15.64 4.28
N CYS A 197 13.81 14.91 4.38
CA CYS A 197 13.26 14.13 3.29
C CYS A 197 12.05 14.85 2.65
N PRO A 198 11.92 14.87 1.31
CA PRO A 198 10.77 15.45 0.64
C PRO A 198 9.50 14.63 0.89
N ALA A 199 8.34 15.29 0.75
CA ALA A 199 7.05 14.64 0.87
C ALA A 199 6.07 15.07 -0.23
N VAL A 200 5.33 14.10 -0.78
CA VAL A 200 4.31 14.34 -1.80
C VAL A 200 2.96 13.82 -1.31
N SER A 201 1.92 14.63 -1.45
CA SER A 201 0.55 14.27 -1.08
C SER A 201 -0.37 14.24 -2.28
N TYR A 202 -1.21 13.21 -2.33
CA TYR A 202 -2.45 13.20 -3.10
C TYR A 202 -3.30 14.43 -2.73
N PRO A 203 -4.09 15.02 -3.63
CA PRO A 203 -4.99 16.13 -3.33
C PRO A 203 -6.21 15.64 -2.52
N SER A 204 -5.95 15.23 -1.29
CA SER A 204 -6.94 14.75 -0.31
C SER A 204 -7.79 15.89 0.24
N ASP A 205 -8.71 15.55 1.17
CA ASP A 205 -9.42 16.54 2.00
C ASP A 205 -8.43 17.55 2.59
N GLU A 206 -8.78 18.84 2.51
CA GLU A 206 -7.92 19.94 2.92
C GLU A 206 -7.49 19.82 4.41
N ARG A 207 -8.36 19.29 5.27
CA ARG A 207 -8.05 19.03 6.68
C ARG A 207 -6.89 18.04 6.82
N ALA A 208 -6.90 16.97 6.02
CA ALA A 208 -5.81 15.98 6.01
C ALA A 208 -4.52 16.61 5.48
N VAL A 209 -4.59 17.35 4.38
CA VAL A 209 -3.43 18.03 3.78
C VAL A 209 -2.80 19.02 4.75
N ASN A 210 -3.62 19.78 5.50
CA ASN A 210 -3.13 20.74 6.49
C ASN A 210 -2.40 20.04 7.65
N VAL A 211 -2.90 18.90 8.13
CA VAL A 211 -2.19 18.09 9.14
C VAL A 211 -0.85 17.62 8.61
N LEU A 212 -0.81 17.05 7.39
CA LEU A 212 0.45 16.57 6.78
C LEU A 212 1.47 17.71 6.63
N ARG A 213 1.02 18.91 6.21
CA ARG A 213 1.87 20.09 6.07
C ARG A 213 2.43 20.56 7.42
N ASN A 214 1.58 20.66 8.43
CA ASN A 214 1.99 21.07 9.77
C ASN A 214 3.01 20.11 10.38
N GLU A 215 2.78 18.79 10.26
CA GLU A 215 3.73 17.77 10.70
C GLU A 215 5.05 17.86 9.92
N TYR A 216 4.99 18.09 8.60
CA TYR A 216 6.18 18.28 7.79
C TYR A 216 7.01 19.49 8.25
N GLU A 217 6.35 20.62 8.48
CA GLU A 217 7.00 21.85 8.96
C GLU A 217 7.58 21.64 10.37
N ALA A 218 6.83 21.01 11.27
CA ALA A 218 7.29 20.73 12.63
C ALA A 218 8.56 19.85 12.66
N VAL A 219 8.57 18.77 11.86
CA VAL A 219 9.72 17.85 11.77
C VAL A 219 10.96 18.55 11.19
N ASN A 220 10.78 19.50 10.28
CA ASN A 220 11.91 20.17 9.60
C ASN A 220 12.36 21.47 10.31
N SER A 221 11.52 22.15 11.13
CA SER A 221 11.90 23.34 11.89
C SER A 221 12.88 23.04 13.03
N VAL A 222 12.75 21.88 13.69
CA VAL A 222 13.65 21.48 14.79
C VAL A 222 15.10 21.33 14.33
N ASN A 223 15.36 21.02 13.06
CA ASN A 223 16.72 20.89 12.52
C ASN A 223 17.41 22.21 12.18
N THR A 224 16.65 23.30 11.97
CA THR A 224 17.21 24.63 11.72
C THR A 224 17.83 25.25 13.00
N GLU A 225 17.22 25.01 14.15
CA GLU A 225 17.74 25.52 15.43
C GLU A 225 19.04 24.84 15.90
N VAL A 226 19.24 23.55 15.52
CA VAL A 226 20.49 22.82 15.89
C VAL A 226 21.65 23.21 15.00
N SER A 227 21.43 23.69 13.77
CA SER A 227 22.48 24.14 12.85
C SER A 227 22.94 25.59 13.10
N GLU A 228 22.12 26.44 13.74
CA GLU A 228 22.49 27.84 14.06
C GLU A 228 23.14 28.01 15.45
N GLY A 229 23.05 27.00 16.34
CA GLY A 229 23.62 27.01 17.70
C GLY A 229 25.11 26.63 17.81
N GLY A 230 25.78 26.37 16.70
CA GLY A 230 27.13 25.79 16.68
C GLY A 230 28.26 26.72 16.22
N GLN A 231 28.27 28.01 16.62
CA GLN A 231 29.49 28.84 16.53
C GLN A 231 29.62 29.63 17.85
N ASP A 232 30.42 29.07 18.73
CA ASP A 232 31.42 29.73 19.60
C ASP A 232 31.82 28.79 20.74
N GLY A 233 32.98 28.15 20.58
CA GLY A 233 33.59 27.34 21.62
C GLY A 233 34.94 26.82 21.15
N ALA A 234 35.93 27.71 21.09
CA ALA A 234 37.32 27.30 20.89
C ALA A 234 37.76 26.37 22.02
N PHE A 235 38.14 25.15 21.70
CA PHE A 235 38.94 24.29 22.57
C PHE A 235 40.25 23.91 21.90
N ASP A 236 41.32 24.16 22.68
CA ASP A 236 42.72 24.01 22.40
C ASP A 236 43.13 22.61 21.92
N LYS A 237 44.03 22.59 20.95
CA LYS A 237 44.82 21.42 20.55
C LYS A 237 45.88 21.12 21.60
N LYS A 238 45.97 19.89 22.08
CA LYS A 238 47.26 19.28 22.48
C LYS A 238 47.23 17.74 22.39
N ASP A 239 48.28 17.28 21.68
CA ASP A 239 49.05 16.05 21.81
C ASP A 239 48.46 14.69 21.43
N GLU A 240 48.74 14.23 20.24
CA GLU A 240 49.73 13.22 19.73
C GLU A 240 49.88 11.90 20.54
N LYS A 241 49.61 10.75 19.90
CA LYS A 241 50.65 9.82 19.32
C LYS A 241 50.09 8.49 18.85
N ASN A 242 50.47 8.17 17.59
CA ASN A 242 50.84 6.86 17.02
C ASN A 242 50.02 5.57 17.36
N GLY A 243 49.38 5.05 16.33
CA GLY A 243 49.04 3.63 16.18
C GLY A 243 48.85 3.32 14.68
N THR A 244 49.82 2.66 14.08
CA THR A 244 49.81 2.09 12.73
C THR A 244 48.66 1.11 12.59
N VAL A 245 47.75 1.35 11.64
CA VAL A 245 46.70 0.40 11.21
C VAL A 245 47.00 -0.01 9.77
N THR A 246 47.02 -1.30 9.57
CA THR A 246 47.32 -2.02 8.34
C THR A 246 46.23 -1.86 7.28
N ASP A 247 46.66 -1.70 6.02
CA ASP A 247 45.89 -1.71 4.79
C ASP A 247 44.90 -2.89 4.70
N GLY A 248 43.63 -2.61 4.43
CA GLY A 248 42.68 -3.64 4.01
C GLY A 248 41.17 -3.34 4.12
N GLN A 249 40.72 -2.17 4.61
CA GLN A 249 39.29 -1.88 4.80
C GLN A 249 38.78 -0.55 4.26
N GLU A 250 39.54 0.16 3.41
CA GLU A 250 39.14 1.49 2.94
C GLU A 250 38.08 1.53 1.81
N ASN A 251 37.80 0.39 1.14
CA ASN A 251 36.93 0.42 -0.08
C ASN A 251 35.43 0.36 0.17
N GLU A 252 34.94 0.02 1.36
CA GLU A 252 33.50 -0.03 1.65
C GLU A 252 32.95 1.25 2.31
N ILE A 253 33.78 1.99 3.02
CA ILE A 253 33.38 3.24 3.70
C ILE A 253 33.28 4.39 2.71
N ASP A 254 34.15 4.45 1.70
CA ASP A 254 34.11 5.51 0.67
C ASP A 254 32.89 5.44 -0.24
N SER A 255 32.28 4.26 -0.46
CA SER A 255 31.05 4.15 -1.21
C SER A 255 29.83 4.70 -0.45
N PHE A 256 29.88 4.72 0.89
CA PHE A 256 28.80 5.21 1.75
C PHE A 256 28.87 6.73 1.94
N VAL A 257 30.07 7.29 2.01
CA VAL A 257 30.30 8.75 2.11
C VAL A 257 29.98 9.45 0.77
N SER A 258 30.32 8.82 -0.37
CA SER A 258 29.98 9.32 -1.71
C SER A 258 28.45 9.37 -1.98
N ARG A 259 27.62 8.64 -1.21
CA ARG A 259 26.16 8.68 -1.32
C ARG A 259 25.52 9.87 -0.58
N LYS A 260 26.15 10.37 0.50
CA LYS A 260 25.71 11.61 1.18
C LYS A 260 25.90 12.86 0.30
N ASP A 261 26.93 12.87 -0.54
CA ASP A 261 27.23 14.01 -1.43
C ASP A 261 26.39 14.03 -2.73
N LYS A 262 25.63 12.95 -3.01
CA LYS A 262 24.59 12.89 -4.06
C LYS A 262 23.19 13.11 -3.52
N CYS A 263 22.99 13.67 -2.34
CA CYS A 263 21.77 14.40 -2.05
C CYS A 263 21.69 15.51 -3.10
N ILE A 264 21.04 15.21 -4.22
CA ILE A 264 20.49 16.20 -5.14
C ILE A 264 19.96 17.28 -4.23
N ASP A 265 20.24 18.53 -4.53
CA ASP A 265 19.68 19.73 -3.86
C ASP A 265 18.14 19.75 -4.08
N VAL A 266 17.48 18.67 -3.68
CA VAL A 266 16.05 18.52 -3.59
C VAL A 266 15.69 19.32 -2.36
N LYS A 267 15.44 20.62 -2.60
CA LYS A 267 14.97 21.54 -1.57
C LYS A 267 13.90 20.82 -0.78
N GLN A 268 14.11 20.67 0.53
CA GLN A 268 13.13 20.15 1.47
C GLN A 268 11.76 20.74 1.11
N LYS A 269 10.85 19.92 0.58
CA LYS A 269 9.60 20.41 0.03
C LYS A 269 8.47 19.45 0.33
N PHE A 270 7.42 20.00 0.93
CA PHE A 270 6.11 19.36 0.93
C PHE A 270 5.33 19.81 -0.31
N THR A 271 4.92 18.87 -1.15
CA THR A 271 4.18 19.14 -2.39
C THR A 271 2.84 18.40 -2.36
N VAL A 272 1.76 19.12 -2.64
CA VAL A 272 0.46 18.51 -2.95
C VAL A 272 0.34 18.40 -4.47
N ALA A 273 -0.09 17.27 -4.99
CA ALA A 273 -0.35 17.09 -6.40
C ALA A 273 -1.40 18.11 -6.87
N ASP A 274 -0.99 19.03 -7.76
CA ASP A 274 -1.85 20.13 -8.23
C ASP A 274 -2.69 19.69 -9.42
N ILE A 275 -3.99 19.52 -9.21
CA ILE A 275 -4.94 19.10 -10.25
C ILE A 275 -5.67 20.26 -10.92
N SER A 276 -5.34 21.52 -10.60
CA SER A 276 -6.07 22.71 -11.13
C SER A 276 -5.99 22.85 -12.65
N GLY A 277 -4.90 22.38 -13.27
CA GLY A 277 -4.68 22.38 -14.72
C GLY A 277 -4.93 21.03 -15.41
N LEU A 278 -5.50 20.06 -14.69
CA LEU A 278 -5.79 18.73 -15.24
C LEU A 278 -6.89 18.79 -16.31
N GLN A 279 -6.63 18.21 -17.47
CA GLN A 279 -7.62 18.00 -18.54
C GLN A 279 -7.75 16.50 -18.81
N ILE A 280 -8.91 15.93 -18.52
CA ILE A 280 -9.20 14.53 -18.83
C ILE A 280 -9.70 14.47 -20.27
N LEU A 281 -8.94 13.80 -21.15
CA LEU A 281 -9.27 13.64 -22.56
C LEU A 281 -10.20 12.47 -22.81
N SER A 282 -9.95 11.36 -22.13
CA SER A 282 -10.79 10.16 -22.21
C SER A 282 -10.73 9.34 -20.91
N GLU A 283 -11.83 8.67 -20.60
CA GLU A 283 -11.91 7.66 -19.56
C GLU A 283 -12.72 6.47 -20.06
N SER A 284 -12.20 5.27 -19.85
CA SER A 284 -12.83 4.00 -20.20
C SER A 284 -12.51 2.93 -19.16
N LEU A 285 -13.08 1.72 -19.34
CA LEU A 285 -12.73 0.56 -18.51
C LEU A 285 -11.30 0.03 -18.78
N ASP A 286 -10.71 0.44 -19.89
CA ASP A 286 -9.37 0.02 -20.28
C ASP A 286 -8.30 1.07 -19.91
N GLY A 287 -8.73 2.17 -19.25
CA GLY A 287 -7.84 3.22 -18.76
C GLY A 287 -8.28 4.64 -19.12
N SER A 288 -7.39 5.59 -18.93
CA SER A 288 -7.67 7.02 -19.09
C SER A 288 -6.49 7.73 -19.77
N THR A 289 -6.81 8.79 -20.53
CA THR A 289 -5.82 9.71 -21.11
C THR A 289 -6.11 11.12 -20.59
N PHE A 290 -5.06 11.84 -20.19
CA PHE A 290 -5.20 13.18 -19.61
C PHE A 290 -3.98 14.04 -19.89
N ILE A 291 -4.16 15.37 -19.85
CA ILE A 291 -3.07 16.35 -19.90
C ILE A 291 -2.80 16.84 -18.49
N TYR A 292 -1.54 16.77 -18.08
CA TYR A 292 -1.05 17.27 -16.82
C TYR A 292 0.24 18.06 -17.02
N LYS A 293 0.31 19.31 -16.51
CA LYS A 293 1.44 20.26 -16.72
C LYS A 293 1.84 20.41 -18.19
N GLY A 294 0.85 20.40 -19.10
CA GLY A 294 1.07 20.55 -20.55
C GLY A 294 1.53 19.29 -21.29
N GLU A 295 1.67 18.17 -20.59
CA GLU A 295 2.10 16.89 -21.13
C GLU A 295 0.95 15.87 -21.11
N GLU A 296 0.82 15.09 -22.18
CA GLU A 296 -0.18 14.03 -22.28
C GLU A 296 0.33 12.74 -21.65
N TYR A 297 -0.54 12.10 -20.84
CA TYR A 297 -0.30 10.81 -20.17
C TYR A 297 -1.46 9.87 -20.41
N SER A 298 -1.15 8.58 -20.48
CA SER A 298 -2.13 7.50 -20.49
C SER A 298 -1.86 6.53 -19.35
N ILE A 299 -2.95 6.06 -18.71
CA ILE A 299 -2.92 5.01 -17.69
C ILE A 299 -3.87 3.90 -18.09
N SER A 300 -3.55 2.66 -17.70
CA SER A 300 -4.39 1.48 -17.94
C SER A 300 -5.36 1.16 -16.79
N LEU A 301 -5.24 1.85 -15.65
CA LEU A 301 -6.14 1.67 -14.52
C LEU A 301 -7.36 2.57 -14.70
N ALA A 302 -8.55 2.00 -14.58
CA ALA A 302 -9.81 2.70 -14.77
C ALA A 302 -10.26 3.45 -13.50
N GLY A 303 -11.02 4.54 -13.70
CA GLY A 303 -11.59 5.39 -12.66
C GLY A 303 -10.80 6.68 -12.44
N THR A 304 -11.52 7.79 -12.26
CA THR A 304 -10.95 9.14 -12.13
C THR A 304 -9.94 9.25 -10.98
N TYR A 305 -10.18 8.53 -9.86
CA TYR A 305 -9.23 8.50 -8.74
C TYR A 305 -7.86 7.89 -9.11
N GLN A 306 -7.79 7.05 -10.14
CA GLN A 306 -6.52 6.51 -10.63
C GLN A 306 -5.69 7.56 -11.37
N ILE A 307 -6.34 8.53 -12.02
CA ILE A 307 -5.65 9.69 -12.60
C ILE A 307 -4.94 10.47 -11.49
N TYR A 308 -5.61 10.70 -10.35
CA TYR A 308 -4.99 11.42 -9.22
C TYR A 308 -3.88 10.62 -8.55
N ASN A 309 -4.02 9.29 -8.46
CA ASN A 309 -2.94 8.41 -8.01
C ASN A 309 -1.73 8.48 -8.95
N ALA A 310 -1.97 8.46 -10.26
CA ALA A 310 -0.91 8.61 -11.27
C ALA A 310 -0.21 9.97 -11.17
N ILE A 311 -0.96 11.06 -11.02
CA ILE A 311 -0.41 12.40 -10.83
C ILE A 311 0.47 12.46 -9.56
N THR A 312 0.02 11.84 -8.46
CA THR A 312 0.81 11.77 -7.23
C THR A 312 2.14 11.02 -7.45
N ALA A 313 2.11 9.92 -8.21
CA ALA A 313 3.30 9.17 -8.58
C ALA A 313 4.22 9.99 -9.54
N ILE A 314 3.64 10.72 -10.51
CA ILE A 314 4.35 11.63 -11.41
C ILE A 314 5.09 12.71 -10.61
N GLU A 315 4.40 13.39 -9.68
CA GLU A 315 5.01 14.41 -8.84
C GLU A 315 6.16 13.85 -8.00
N THR A 316 5.99 12.65 -7.46
CA THR A 316 7.04 11.94 -6.71
C THR A 316 8.26 11.69 -7.58
N LYS A 317 8.06 11.14 -8.77
CA LYS A 317 9.16 10.83 -9.70
C LYS A 317 9.87 12.10 -10.20
N LEU A 318 9.11 13.14 -10.56
CA LEU A 318 9.67 14.42 -10.98
C LEU A 318 10.45 15.12 -9.85
N MET A 319 9.97 15.01 -8.60
CA MET A 319 10.66 15.56 -7.44
C MET A 319 12.00 14.87 -7.19
N LEU A 320 12.07 13.55 -7.34
CA LEU A 320 13.28 12.77 -7.08
C LEU A 320 14.30 12.83 -8.21
N ASP A 321 13.85 12.72 -9.46
CA ASP A 321 14.74 12.50 -10.60
C ASP A 321 14.65 13.59 -11.68
N GLY A 322 13.66 14.48 -11.60
CA GLY A 322 13.43 15.55 -12.56
C GLY A 322 12.89 15.10 -13.93
N HIS A 323 12.69 13.80 -14.16
CA HIS A 323 12.17 13.22 -15.39
C HIS A 323 11.40 11.94 -15.13
N LEU A 324 10.67 11.46 -16.13
CA LEU A 324 10.00 10.15 -16.12
C LEU A 324 9.81 9.60 -17.53
N VAL A 325 9.60 8.28 -17.63
CA VAL A 325 9.19 7.59 -18.84
C VAL A 325 7.65 7.59 -18.90
N LYS A 326 7.06 8.42 -19.76
CA LYS A 326 5.61 8.65 -19.83
C LYS A 326 4.81 7.37 -20.12
N ASP A 327 5.29 6.55 -21.05
CA ASP A 327 4.62 5.31 -21.48
C ASP A 327 4.59 4.23 -20.39
N ALA A 328 5.38 4.41 -19.34
CA ALA A 328 5.40 3.50 -18.21
C ALA A 328 4.04 3.40 -17.52
N LEU A 329 3.34 4.51 -17.37
CA LEU A 329 2.04 4.56 -16.68
C LEU A 329 0.97 3.71 -17.38
N ALA A 330 0.99 3.66 -18.71
CA ALA A 330 0.07 2.84 -19.52
C ALA A 330 0.33 1.32 -19.36
N LYS A 331 1.51 0.93 -18.89
CA LYS A 331 1.88 -0.48 -18.66
C LYS A 331 1.53 -0.96 -17.25
N ALA A 332 1.21 -0.04 -16.34
CA ALA A 332 0.85 -0.38 -14.97
C ALA A 332 -0.38 -1.30 -14.92
N ARG A 333 -0.33 -2.37 -14.14
CA ARG A 333 -1.45 -3.28 -13.91
C ARG A 333 -1.61 -3.48 -12.41
N TRP A 334 -2.85 -3.34 -11.94
CA TRP A 334 -3.18 -3.52 -10.53
C TRP A 334 -4.54 -4.18 -10.42
N GLU A 335 -4.56 -5.43 -10.02
CA GLU A 335 -5.77 -6.22 -9.95
C GLU A 335 -6.73 -5.75 -8.85
N GLY A 336 -8.02 -6.04 -9.05
CA GLY A 336 -9.07 -5.74 -8.08
C GLY A 336 -9.33 -4.24 -7.88
N ARG A 337 -9.04 -3.41 -8.87
CA ARG A 337 -9.34 -1.97 -8.86
C ARG A 337 -10.10 -1.58 -10.11
N PHE A 338 -11.44 -1.55 -10.01
CA PHE A 338 -12.38 -1.30 -11.09
C PHE A 338 -12.03 -2.09 -12.37
N GLN A 339 -11.68 -3.35 -12.14
CA GLN A 339 -11.14 -4.24 -13.16
C GLN A 339 -12.26 -4.95 -13.91
N LYS A 340 -12.31 -4.79 -15.23
CA LYS A 340 -13.15 -5.63 -16.09
C LYS A 340 -12.52 -7.01 -16.23
N ILE A 341 -13.27 -8.07 -15.88
CA ILE A 341 -12.82 -9.47 -15.99
C ILE A 341 -13.55 -10.24 -17.09
N SER A 342 -14.68 -9.71 -17.60
CA SER A 342 -15.43 -10.29 -18.72
C SER A 342 -16.25 -9.23 -19.42
N ASP A 343 -16.51 -9.44 -20.70
CA ASP A 343 -17.44 -8.64 -21.51
C ASP A 343 -18.85 -9.25 -21.62
N LYS A 344 -19.01 -10.56 -21.39
CA LYS A 344 -20.31 -11.27 -21.52
C LYS A 344 -20.43 -12.42 -20.51
N PRO A 345 -21.06 -12.18 -19.34
CA PRO A 345 -21.60 -10.92 -18.86
C PRO A 345 -20.50 -9.88 -18.64
N LEU A 346 -20.85 -8.60 -18.76
CA LEU A 346 -19.94 -7.55 -18.32
C LEU A 346 -19.76 -7.67 -16.81
N PHE A 347 -18.54 -7.96 -16.38
CA PHE A 347 -18.21 -8.25 -14.99
C PHE A 347 -17.04 -7.40 -14.51
N ILE A 348 -17.27 -6.64 -13.44
CA ILE A 348 -16.30 -5.75 -12.80
C ILE A 348 -15.92 -6.32 -11.43
N LYS A 349 -14.63 -6.26 -11.11
CA LYS A 349 -14.04 -6.63 -9.83
C LYS A 349 -13.41 -5.40 -9.17
N ASP A 350 -13.82 -5.06 -7.93
CA ASP A 350 -13.28 -3.92 -7.18
C ASP A 350 -13.11 -4.22 -5.70
N GLY A 351 -11.98 -3.84 -5.13
CA GLY A 351 -11.64 -4.02 -3.73
C GLY A 351 -12.12 -2.92 -2.78
N ALA A 352 -13.09 -2.10 -3.15
CA ALA A 352 -13.69 -1.10 -2.28
C ALA A 352 -14.25 -1.75 -1.01
N HIS A 353 -13.79 -1.30 0.17
CA HIS A 353 -14.06 -1.95 1.45
C HIS A 353 -14.22 -0.96 2.62
N ASN A 354 -14.34 0.33 2.31
CA ASN A 354 -14.66 1.41 3.25
C ASN A 354 -15.58 2.42 2.56
N VAL A 355 -16.16 3.33 3.33
CA VAL A 355 -17.14 4.31 2.84
C VAL A 355 -16.60 5.13 1.66
N GLN A 356 -15.37 5.62 1.76
CA GLN A 356 -14.74 6.41 0.69
C GLN A 356 -14.53 5.58 -0.58
N GLY A 357 -14.06 4.33 -0.44
CA GLY A 357 -13.83 3.41 -1.56
C GLY A 357 -15.13 3.07 -2.29
N VAL A 358 -16.19 2.74 -1.55
CA VAL A 358 -17.50 2.42 -2.18
C VAL A 358 -18.17 3.63 -2.81
N THR A 359 -17.94 4.84 -2.27
CA THR A 359 -18.40 6.08 -2.91
C THR A 359 -17.72 6.28 -4.26
N ALA A 360 -16.40 6.12 -4.32
CA ALA A 360 -15.65 6.21 -5.57
C ALA A 360 -16.04 5.12 -6.58
N LEU A 361 -16.33 3.90 -6.10
CA LEU A 361 -16.85 2.80 -6.92
C LEU A 361 -18.21 3.16 -7.50
N LYS A 362 -19.14 3.66 -6.67
CA LYS A 362 -20.47 4.12 -7.12
C LYS A 362 -20.38 5.17 -8.21
N GLU A 363 -19.56 6.20 -8.00
CA GLU A 363 -19.34 7.28 -8.97
C GLU A 363 -18.79 6.71 -10.30
N SER A 364 -17.84 5.79 -10.23
CA SER A 364 -17.28 5.12 -11.40
C SER A 364 -18.33 4.29 -12.14
N LEU A 365 -19.14 3.50 -11.40
CA LEU A 365 -20.25 2.73 -12.00
C LEU A 365 -21.28 3.62 -12.69
N GLN A 366 -21.71 4.70 -12.04
CA GLN A 366 -22.66 5.64 -12.61
C GLN A 366 -22.11 6.37 -13.84
N LYS A 367 -20.84 6.70 -13.84
CA LYS A 367 -20.17 7.36 -14.96
C LYS A 367 -20.03 6.47 -16.19
N HIS A 368 -19.62 5.22 -15.99
CA HIS A 368 -19.34 4.29 -17.10
C HIS A 368 -20.59 3.51 -17.56
N PHE A 369 -21.62 3.37 -16.72
CA PHE A 369 -22.77 2.51 -16.96
C PHE A 369 -24.09 3.26 -16.76
N THR A 370 -24.26 4.36 -17.50
CA THR A 370 -25.52 5.13 -17.48
C THR A 370 -26.69 4.25 -17.88
N ASN A 371 -27.76 4.24 -17.07
CA ASN A 371 -28.99 3.46 -17.28
C ASN A 371 -28.79 1.93 -17.23
N LYS A 372 -27.71 1.42 -16.64
CA LYS A 372 -27.52 -0.01 -16.39
C LYS A 372 -28.04 -0.38 -15.00
N GLU A 373 -28.50 -1.62 -14.87
CA GLU A 373 -28.78 -2.26 -13.58
C GLU A 373 -27.59 -3.10 -13.13
N PHE A 374 -27.49 -3.37 -11.84
CA PHE A 374 -26.36 -4.08 -11.28
C PHE A 374 -26.79 -5.36 -10.55
N ILE A 375 -26.03 -6.42 -10.74
CA ILE A 375 -26.03 -7.60 -9.88
C ILE A 375 -24.75 -7.52 -9.02
N PHE A 376 -24.92 -7.50 -7.71
CA PHE A 376 -23.77 -7.42 -6.80
C PHE A 376 -23.41 -8.77 -6.18
N ILE A 377 -22.10 -9.01 -6.04
CA ILE A 377 -21.55 -10.05 -5.19
C ILE A 377 -20.81 -9.32 -4.07
N ILE A 378 -21.25 -9.54 -2.81
CA ILE A 378 -20.83 -8.71 -1.68
C ILE A 378 -20.28 -9.58 -0.56
N GLY A 379 -19.05 -9.27 -0.12
CA GLY A 379 -18.46 -9.85 1.09
C GLY A 379 -17.69 -8.77 1.85
N VAL A 380 -18.02 -8.55 3.11
CA VAL A 380 -17.44 -7.48 3.93
C VAL A 380 -16.88 -7.98 5.24
N LEU A 381 -16.01 -7.19 5.88
CA LEU A 381 -15.46 -7.47 7.19
C LEU A 381 -16.29 -6.78 8.27
N LYS A 382 -16.46 -7.43 9.43
CA LYS A 382 -17.30 -6.96 10.56
C LYS A 382 -16.82 -5.67 11.22
N ASP A 383 -15.55 -5.33 11.04
CA ASP A 383 -14.91 -4.12 11.60
C ASP A 383 -15.03 -2.89 10.68
N LYS A 384 -15.66 -3.04 9.52
CA LYS A 384 -15.91 -1.93 8.58
C LYS A 384 -17.29 -1.30 8.83
N GLU A 385 -17.50 -0.09 8.34
CA GLU A 385 -18.79 0.61 8.38
C GLU A 385 -19.76 0.02 7.32
N TYR A 386 -19.97 -1.29 7.40
CA TYR A 386 -20.72 -2.03 6.36
C TYR A 386 -22.14 -1.51 6.15
N GLU A 387 -22.82 -1.04 7.20
CA GLU A 387 -24.18 -0.49 7.05
C GLU A 387 -24.20 0.73 6.12
N LYS A 388 -23.27 1.68 6.31
CA LYS A 388 -23.14 2.85 5.43
C LYS A 388 -22.71 2.46 4.02
N MET A 389 -21.84 1.45 3.88
CA MET A 389 -21.43 0.95 2.57
C MET A 389 -22.63 0.37 1.80
N MET A 390 -23.49 -0.40 2.47
CA MET A 390 -24.73 -0.93 1.86
C MET A 390 -25.72 0.18 1.50
N GLU A 391 -25.92 1.16 2.36
CA GLU A 391 -26.75 2.35 2.10
C GLU A 391 -26.34 3.09 0.81
N ILE A 392 -25.02 3.17 0.57
CA ILE A 392 -24.46 3.84 -0.61
C ILE A 392 -24.68 3.01 -1.88
N MET A 393 -24.41 1.71 -1.84
CA MET A 393 -24.30 0.86 -3.03
C MET A 393 -25.58 0.11 -3.36
N CYS A 394 -26.24 -0.49 -2.36
CA CYS A 394 -27.33 -1.44 -2.60
C CYS A 394 -28.60 -0.83 -3.21
N PRO A 395 -28.89 0.49 -3.12
CA PRO A 395 -29.99 1.08 -3.90
C PRO A 395 -29.86 0.94 -5.42
N MET A 396 -28.67 0.63 -5.95
CA MET A 396 -28.44 0.35 -7.37
C MET A 396 -28.60 -1.13 -7.73
N ALA A 397 -28.71 -2.01 -6.74
CA ALA A 397 -28.73 -3.45 -6.96
C ALA A 397 -30.10 -3.95 -7.42
N LYS A 398 -30.12 -4.71 -8.52
CA LYS A 398 -31.26 -5.51 -8.93
C LYS A 398 -31.30 -6.85 -8.21
N ALA A 399 -30.14 -7.40 -7.91
CA ALA A 399 -29.96 -8.60 -7.09
C ALA A 399 -28.61 -8.54 -6.36
N SER A 400 -28.54 -9.17 -5.19
CA SER A 400 -27.33 -9.23 -4.37
C SER A 400 -27.07 -10.65 -3.87
N TYR A 401 -25.86 -11.15 -4.15
CA TYR A 401 -25.36 -12.44 -3.70
C TYR A 401 -24.32 -12.21 -2.61
N LEU A 402 -24.59 -12.72 -1.41
CA LEU A 402 -23.82 -12.41 -0.22
C LEU A 402 -22.91 -13.56 0.16
N ILE A 403 -21.65 -13.26 0.43
CA ILE A 403 -20.67 -14.23 0.86
C ILE A 403 -20.02 -13.79 2.18
N LYS A 404 -19.54 -14.77 2.96
CA LYS A 404 -18.70 -14.52 4.12
C LYS A 404 -17.24 -14.67 3.72
N PRO A 405 -16.42 -13.60 3.76
CA PRO A 405 -14.99 -13.71 3.54
C PRO A 405 -14.36 -14.76 4.46
N GLN A 406 -13.51 -15.64 3.92
CA GLN A 406 -12.91 -16.75 4.67
C GLN A 406 -11.75 -16.29 5.57
N ASN A 407 -12.09 -15.46 6.55
CA ASN A 407 -11.18 -15.05 7.63
C ASN A 407 -11.96 -14.76 8.91
N ALA A 408 -11.27 -14.67 10.04
CA ALA A 408 -11.88 -14.45 11.36
C ALA A 408 -12.68 -13.13 11.47
N ARG A 409 -12.42 -12.16 10.58
CA ARG A 409 -13.08 -10.86 10.52
C ARG A 409 -14.28 -10.84 9.56
N GLY A 410 -14.51 -11.92 8.78
CA GLY A 410 -15.63 -11.99 7.84
C GLY A 410 -16.97 -11.75 8.53
N LEU A 411 -17.79 -10.83 7.99
CA LEU A 411 -19.16 -10.60 8.47
C LEU A 411 -20.05 -11.77 8.06
N ASP A 412 -20.90 -12.20 8.98
CA ASP A 412 -21.85 -13.28 8.71
C ASP A 412 -22.89 -12.86 7.67
N THR A 413 -23.25 -13.78 6.77
CA THR A 413 -24.20 -13.50 5.69
C THR A 413 -25.61 -13.20 6.18
N ASP A 414 -26.03 -13.70 7.36
CA ASP A 414 -27.33 -13.38 7.93
C ASP A 414 -27.37 -11.90 8.36
N VAL A 415 -26.34 -11.43 9.06
CA VAL A 415 -26.23 -10.03 9.45
C VAL A 415 -26.16 -9.11 8.23
N LEU A 416 -25.37 -9.51 7.22
CA LEU A 416 -25.24 -8.72 5.99
C LEU A 416 -26.58 -8.66 5.23
N ALA A 417 -27.33 -9.77 5.16
CA ALA A 417 -28.62 -9.86 4.48
C ALA A 417 -29.65 -8.93 5.13
N ASP A 418 -29.70 -8.84 6.45
CA ASP A 418 -30.60 -7.94 7.18
C ASP A 418 -30.40 -6.47 6.81
N VAL A 419 -29.17 -6.08 6.50
CA VAL A 419 -28.86 -4.71 6.06
C VAL A 419 -29.14 -4.52 4.59
N VAL A 420 -28.70 -5.45 3.72
CA VAL A 420 -28.87 -5.35 2.26
C VAL A 420 -30.34 -5.37 1.86
N SER A 421 -31.18 -6.18 2.55
CA SER A 421 -32.63 -6.28 2.27
C SER A 421 -33.40 -5.00 2.53
N ARG A 422 -32.80 -4.01 3.19
CA ARG A 422 -33.44 -2.66 3.33
C ARG A 422 -33.39 -1.87 2.01
N TYR A 423 -32.54 -2.27 1.06
CA TYR A 423 -32.26 -1.53 -0.17
C TYR A 423 -32.45 -2.36 -1.45
N CYS A 424 -32.39 -3.69 -1.35
CA CYS A 424 -32.51 -4.63 -2.46
C CYS A 424 -33.44 -5.75 -2.09
N GLU A 425 -34.45 -6.05 -2.96
CA GLU A 425 -35.47 -7.08 -2.70
C GLU A 425 -34.95 -8.51 -2.98
N ASP A 426 -34.08 -8.65 -3.97
CA ASP A 426 -33.54 -9.94 -4.41
C ASP A 426 -32.17 -10.20 -3.76
N VAL A 427 -32.19 -10.84 -2.58
CA VAL A 427 -31.00 -11.09 -1.77
C VAL A 427 -30.82 -12.59 -1.54
N THR A 428 -29.69 -13.13 -1.93
CA THR A 428 -29.35 -14.54 -1.76
C THR A 428 -28.06 -14.70 -0.97
N ARG A 429 -28.06 -15.57 0.03
CA ARG A 429 -26.85 -15.98 0.79
C ARG A 429 -26.18 -17.14 0.08
N CYS A 430 -24.87 -17.05 -0.11
CA CYS A 430 -24.07 -18.06 -0.77
C CYS A 430 -23.03 -18.64 0.20
N VAL A 431 -22.71 -19.92 0.05
CA VAL A 431 -21.73 -20.61 0.90
C VAL A 431 -20.29 -20.41 0.41
N SER A 432 -20.12 -20.06 -0.87
CA SER A 432 -18.81 -19.82 -1.47
C SER A 432 -18.84 -18.69 -2.50
N VAL A 433 -17.64 -18.22 -2.88
CA VAL A 433 -17.46 -17.24 -3.97
C VAL A 433 -17.92 -17.84 -5.29
N ASP A 434 -17.58 -19.10 -5.57
CA ASP A 434 -17.93 -19.80 -6.82
C ASP A 434 -19.44 -19.93 -6.98
N GLU A 435 -20.15 -20.28 -5.90
CA GLU A 435 -21.62 -20.31 -5.91
C GLU A 435 -22.21 -18.93 -6.21
N ALA A 436 -21.71 -17.89 -5.57
CA ALA A 436 -22.19 -16.52 -5.78
C ALA A 436 -21.95 -16.07 -7.24
N VAL A 437 -20.80 -16.39 -7.81
CA VAL A 437 -20.46 -16.09 -9.21
C VAL A 437 -21.39 -16.86 -10.15
N ALA A 438 -21.57 -18.17 -9.95
CA ALA A 438 -22.44 -19.01 -10.77
C ALA A 438 -23.89 -18.50 -10.75
N MET A 439 -24.44 -18.22 -9.57
CA MET A 439 -25.80 -17.70 -9.43
C MET A 439 -25.98 -16.32 -10.07
N ALA A 440 -24.99 -15.42 -9.92
CA ALA A 440 -25.03 -14.10 -10.55
C ALA A 440 -25.02 -14.21 -12.09
N VAL A 441 -24.18 -15.09 -12.64
CA VAL A 441 -24.10 -15.35 -14.09
C VAL A 441 -25.40 -16.00 -14.60
N ASP A 442 -25.96 -16.99 -13.89
CA ASP A 442 -27.21 -17.63 -14.26
C ASP A 442 -28.40 -16.67 -14.20
N LYS A 443 -28.43 -15.80 -13.18
CA LYS A 443 -29.41 -14.71 -13.11
C LYS A 443 -29.32 -13.81 -14.33
N TRP A 444 -28.09 -13.39 -14.71
CA TRP A 444 -27.87 -12.59 -15.91
C TRP A 444 -28.33 -13.32 -17.18
N ARG A 445 -28.03 -14.63 -17.31
CA ARG A 445 -28.44 -15.46 -18.47
C ARG A 445 -29.97 -15.51 -18.62
N GLY A 446 -30.68 -15.61 -17.52
CA GLY A 446 -32.16 -15.66 -17.48
C GLY A 446 -32.85 -14.34 -17.79
N MET A 447 -32.15 -13.22 -17.86
CA MET A 447 -32.69 -11.92 -18.14
C MET A 447 -32.84 -11.67 -19.65
N THR A 448 -33.97 -11.07 -20.04
CA THR A 448 -34.22 -10.63 -21.42
C THR A 448 -33.43 -9.38 -21.76
N ASP A 449 -33.30 -8.47 -20.80
CA ASP A 449 -32.45 -7.28 -20.90
C ASP A 449 -31.02 -7.64 -20.48
N LYS A 450 -30.09 -7.44 -21.39
CA LYS A 450 -28.64 -7.67 -21.14
C LYS A 450 -27.89 -6.41 -20.72
N ASP A 451 -28.61 -5.33 -20.44
CA ASP A 451 -28.06 -4.06 -19.95
C ASP A 451 -27.73 -4.10 -18.44
N ILE A 452 -27.16 -5.22 -17.99
CA ILE A 452 -26.82 -5.50 -16.60
C ILE A 452 -25.32 -5.70 -16.48
N VAL A 453 -24.75 -5.15 -15.41
CA VAL A 453 -23.34 -5.31 -15.03
C VAL A 453 -23.26 -6.13 -13.74
N ILE A 454 -22.48 -7.17 -13.73
CA ILE A 454 -22.13 -7.89 -12.50
C ILE A 454 -20.95 -7.19 -11.85
N VAL A 455 -21.02 -6.88 -10.55
CA VAL A 455 -19.94 -6.23 -9.80
C VAL A 455 -19.68 -6.97 -8.51
N THR A 456 -18.45 -7.37 -8.29
CA THR A 456 -17.99 -7.90 -6.99
C THR A 456 -17.22 -6.84 -6.23
N TRP A 457 -17.53 -6.66 -4.91
CA TRP A 457 -16.92 -5.64 -4.07
C TRP A 457 -17.10 -5.94 -2.57
N GLY A 458 -16.39 -5.20 -1.71
CA GLY A 458 -16.59 -5.19 -0.26
C GLY A 458 -15.38 -5.64 0.56
N SER A 459 -14.47 -6.46 0.01
CA SER A 459 -13.21 -6.83 0.67
C SER A 459 -12.18 -7.38 -0.31
N LEU A 460 -10.94 -6.95 -0.16
CA LEU A 460 -9.80 -7.51 -0.89
C LEU A 460 -9.56 -8.99 -0.56
N SER A 461 -9.99 -9.47 0.61
CA SER A 461 -9.69 -10.82 1.09
C SER A 461 -10.37 -11.96 0.33
N TYR A 462 -11.29 -11.68 -0.60
CA TYR A 462 -11.96 -12.70 -1.39
C TYR A 462 -12.01 -12.41 -2.89
N ILE A 463 -11.84 -11.14 -3.28
CA ILE A 463 -11.99 -10.77 -4.70
C ILE A 463 -10.95 -11.44 -5.61
N GLY A 464 -9.81 -11.86 -5.05
CA GLY A 464 -8.84 -12.69 -5.74
C GLY A 464 -9.45 -14.00 -6.23
N ASN A 465 -10.31 -14.63 -5.46
CA ASN A 465 -10.94 -15.90 -5.77
C ASN A 465 -12.10 -15.77 -6.78
N VAL A 466 -12.47 -14.56 -7.19
CA VAL A 466 -13.52 -14.34 -8.21
C VAL A 466 -12.93 -14.61 -9.59
N VAL A 467 -13.26 -15.75 -10.17
CA VAL A 467 -12.85 -16.20 -11.50
C VAL A 467 -14.11 -16.55 -12.30
N LEU A 468 -14.09 -16.30 -13.60
CA LEU A 468 -15.10 -16.78 -14.55
C LEU A 468 -14.48 -17.95 -15.33
N GLU A 469 -15.11 -19.12 -15.26
CA GLU A 469 -14.80 -20.26 -16.09
C GLU A 469 -15.34 -20.10 -17.53
#